data_a705a0fb3bef8b2e6e715e35b201a516
#
_entry.id   a705a0fb3bef8b2e6e715e35b201a516
#
_cell.length_a   1.000
_cell.length_b   1.000
_cell.length_c   1.000
_cell.angle_alpha   90.00
_cell.angle_beta   90.00
_cell.angle_gamma   90.00
#
_symmetry.space_group_name_H-M   'P 1'
#
loop_
_entity.id
_entity.type
_entity.pdbx_description
1 polymer ?
#
loop_
_entity_poly.entity_id
_entity_poly.type
_entity_poly.pdbx_seq_one_letter_code
_entity_poly.pdbx_strand_id
1 'polypeptide(L)'
;MLFKKRFITKLACVAMLSTAGIVAAHSQVSSHETVQASTTSVAARSLGIDVASYQSVDLSAHARSGAKFAVVKVSEGTSYRNPKASSQIASARRQNMMPMAYHFATFSVNSGAAKREADYAIASARAMGLTPGSYLTCDYESGDGNNVNMGKGATANAIIAFMKKVKAAGYKPLLYASSSVLRNNINTNAVVNAFPNSLWVASYAISGRIDNPNFNYFPSMKGISIWQFTDNWRGLNVDGNINVLPLHASAGAVSQAPKKIKGKARLLKHKAAIYNKHGKHTHHKALKKHASVTTYGKKKTIHGKKYYRIGKNKYIKAANLY
;
A
#
# COMPACT_ATOMS: atom_id res chain seq x y z
N MET A 1 -14.61 46.44 54.63
CA MET A 1 -14.64 46.03 56.07
C MET A 1 -13.87 44.70 56.18
N LEU A 2 -12.71 44.82 56.75
CA LEU A 2 -12.03 43.97 57.73
C LEU A 2 -11.87 42.49 57.41
N PHE A 3 -10.63 42.09 57.05
CA PHE A 3 -9.54 41.52 57.87
C PHE A 3 -9.90 40.29 58.70
N LYS A 4 -9.23 39.12 58.43
CA LYS A 4 -8.21 38.60 59.36
C LYS A 4 -7.43 37.45 58.81
N LYS A 5 -6.10 37.61 58.86
CA LYS A 5 -5.01 36.62 58.79
C LYS A 5 -4.98 35.75 60.06
N ARG A 6 -4.39 34.57 59.98
CA ARG A 6 -3.38 34.01 60.96
C ARG A 6 -3.02 32.57 60.52
N PHE A 7 -1.79 32.26 60.33
CA PHE A 7 -0.52 32.05 60.98
C PHE A 7 -0.27 30.54 61.24
N ILE A 8 0.70 30.04 60.55
CA ILE A 8 1.91 29.26 60.82
C ILE A 8 1.91 28.34 62.07
N THR A 9 2.30 27.08 61.90
CA THR A 9 3.28 26.46 62.77
C THR A 9 4.15 25.46 62.00
N LYS A 10 5.46 25.70 62.06
CA LYS A 10 6.54 24.77 61.62
C LYS A 10 6.73 23.70 62.69
N LEU A 11 6.98 22.47 62.28
CA LEU A 11 7.78 21.55 63.14
C LEU A 11 8.75 20.80 62.25
N ALA A 12 10.03 21.03 62.52
CA ALA A 12 11.14 20.32 61.97
C ALA A 12 11.43 19.12 62.88
N CYS A 13 11.75 17.97 62.30
CA CYS A 13 12.54 16.92 62.93
C CYS A 13 13.51 16.32 61.95
N VAL A 14 14.70 16.13 62.47
CA VAL A 14 15.99 15.89 61.87
C VAL A 14 16.24 14.39 61.62
N ALA A 15 16.85 14.10 60.50
CA ALA A 15 17.86 13.06 60.14
C ALA A 15 17.69 11.63 60.61
N MET A 16 17.80 10.72 59.64
CA MET A 16 18.88 9.72 59.65
C MET A 16 19.20 9.25 58.20
N LEU A 17 20.47 9.34 57.86
CA LEU A 17 21.03 8.75 56.64
C LEU A 17 20.95 7.22 56.71
N SER A 18 20.42 6.59 55.70
CA SER A 18 20.76 5.23 55.32
C SER A 18 20.93 5.18 53.80
N THR A 19 22.18 4.99 53.39
CA THR A 19 22.57 4.75 52.00
C THR A 19 22.08 3.38 51.58
N ALA A 20 20.97 3.34 50.86
CA ALA A 20 20.55 2.18 50.08
C ALA A 20 20.65 2.55 48.60
N GLY A 21 21.56 1.89 47.88
CA GLY A 21 21.77 2.10 46.46
C GLY A 21 20.49 1.79 45.69
N ILE A 22 19.93 2.81 45.10
CA ILE A 22 18.82 2.65 44.15
C ILE A 22 19.45 2.25 42.81
N VAL A 23 19.44 0.97 42.50
CA VAL A 23 19.59 0.48 41.13
C VAL A 23 18.34 0.97 40.38
N ALA A 24 18.49 2.04 39.60
CA ALA A 24 17.46 2.48 38.68
C ALA A 24 17.32 1.40 37.60
N ALA A 25 16.40 0.46 37.79
CA ALA A 25 15.91 -0.38 36.73
C ALA A 25 15.22 0.52 35.71
N HIS A 26 15.92 0.86 34.62
CA HIS A 26 15.30 1.42 33.44
C HIS A 26 14.37 0.34 32.89
N SER A 27 13.11 0.36 33.27
CA SER A 27 12.05 -0.34 32.58
C SER A 27 11.98 0.25 31.17
N GLN A 28 12.60 -0.43 30.23
CA GLN A 28 12.36 -0.25 28.82
C GLN A 28 10.85 -0.52 28.64
N VAL A 29 10.07 0.55 28.56
CA VAL A 29 8.71 0.47 28.04
C VAL A 29 8.86 0.08 26.58
N SER A 30 8.82 -1.23 26.32
CA SER A 30 8.65 -1.76 25.00
C SER A 30 7.29 -1.30 24.56
N SER A 31 7.25 -0.21 23.76
CA SER A 31 6.05 0.13 23.01
C SER A 31 5.81 -1.04 22.06
N HIS A 32 5.00 -2.00 22.49
CA HIS A 32 4.34 -2.90 21.56
C HIS A 32 3.47 -2.00 20.68
N GLU A 33 3.96 -1.64 19.49
CA GLU A 33 3.06 -1.23 18.43
C GLU A 33 2.08 -2.41 18.26
N THR A 34 0.90 -2.26 18.82
CA THR A 34 -0.23 -3.14 18.54
C THR A 34 -0.42 -3.09 17.04
N VAL A 35 -0.08 -4.18 16.37
CA VAL A 35 -0.40 -4.36 14.95
C VAL A 35 -1.92 -4.39 14.90
N GLN A 36 -2.51 -3.23 14.59
CA GLN A 36 -3.94 -3.11 14.47
C GLN A 36 -4.39 -4.00 13.31
N ALA A 37 -5.24 -4.98 13.61
CA ALA A 37 -5.78 -5.87 12.61
C ALA A 37 -6.55 -5.04 11.58
N SER A 38 -6.11 -5.07 10.33
CA SER A 38 -6.80 -4.35 9.25
C SER A 38 -8.17 -4.96 9.02
N THR A 39 -9.13 -4.11 8.64
CA THR A 39 -10.47 -4.53 8.24
C THR A 39 -10.41 -5.53 7.10
N THR A 40 -10.88 -6.75 7.33
CA THR A 40 -10.93 -7.83 6.34
C THR A 40 -12.28 -7.94 5.64
N SER A 41 -13.30 -7.24 6.14
CA SER A 41 -14.65 -7.22 5.58
C SER A 41 -15.22 -5.80 5.62
N VAL A 42 -15.85 -5.40 4.51
CA VAL A 42 -16.59 -4.14 4.39
C VAL A 42 -18.01 -4.48 3.92
N ALA A 43 -19.01 -4.07 4.69
CA ALA A 43 -20.42 -4.30 4.36
C ALA A 43 -20.80 -3.63 3.04
N ALA A 44 -21.80 -4.16 2.35
CA ALA A 44 -22.39 -3.50 1.18
C ALA A 44 -22.88 -2.09 1.55
N ARG A 45 -22.90 -1.20 0.55
CA ARG A 45 -23.29 0.21 0.72
C ARG A 45 -22.36 1.06 1.59
N SER A 46 -21.13 0.62 1.80
CA SER A 46 -20.10 1.41 2.47
C SER A 46 -19.42 2.38 1.50
N LEU A 47 -19.07 3.55 2.00
CA LEU A 47 -18.30 4.54 1.23
C LEU A 47 -16.82 4.21 1.23
N GLY A 48 -16.12 4.59 0.18
CA GLY A 48 -14.68 4.44 0.02
C GLY A 48 -14.10 5.54 -0.84
N ILE A 49 -12.80 5.52 -0.99
CA ILE A 49 -12.04 6.46 -1.82
C ILE A 49 -11.08 5.71 -2.73
N ASP A 50 -10.63 6.36 -3.80
CA ASP A 50 -9.42 5.93 -4.48
C ASP A 50 -8.42 7.08 -4.57
N VAL A 51 -7.14 6.73 -4.55
CA VAL A 51 -6.04 7.70 -4.41
C VAL A 51 -4.83 7.32 -5.25
N ALA A 52 -4.14 8.34 -5.74
CA ALA A 52 -2.88 8.23 -6.48
C ALA A 52 -1.76 9.05 -5.81
N SER A 53 -0.73 9.40 -6.58
CA SER A 53 0.37 10.25 -6.09
C SER A 53 -0.03 11.71 -5.83
N TYR A 54 -1.17 12.13 -6.33
CA TYR A 54 -1.68 13.50 -6.16
C TYR A 54 -2.24 13.72 -4.74
N GLN A 55 -2.87 12.69 -4.15
CA GLN A 55 -3.47 12.79 -2.82
C GLN A 55 -2.44 12.67 -1.69
N SER A 56 -2.86 13.03 -0.48
CA SER A 56 -2.06 12.92 0.74
C SER A 56 -1.68 11.46 1.04
N VAL A 57 -0.59 11.28 1.79
CA VAL A 57 -0.24 9.99 2.41
C VAL A 57 -1.07 9.72 3.67
N ASP A 58 -1.61 10.76 4.31
CA ASP A 58 -2.52 10.64 5.45
C ASP A 58 -3.97 10.64 4.98
N LEU A 59 -4.66 9.53 5.21
CA LEU A 59 -6.05 9.30 4.82
C LEU A 59 -7.03 9.47 6.00
N SER A 60 -6.58 10.04 7.12
CA SER A 60 -7.40 10.17 8.33
C SER A 60 -8.64 11.04 8.14
N ALA A 61 -8.54 12.11 7.35
CA ALA A 61 -9.68 12.97 7.02
C ALA A 61 -10.79 12.20 6.28
N HIS A 62 -10.40 11.37 5.32
CA HIS A 62 -11.35 10.55 4.54
C HIS A 62 -12.01 9.47 5.40
N ALA A 63 -11.27 8.85 6.32
CA ALA A 63 -11.82 7.88 7.28
C ALA A 63 -12.83 8.55 8.24
N ARG A 64 -12.52 9.76 8.76
CA ARG A 64 -13.45 10.55 9.56
C ARG A 64 -14.70 10.96 8.80
N SER A 65 -14.58 11.15 7.49
CA SER A 65 -15.72 11.42 6.59
C SER A 65 -16.53 10.17 6.25
N GLY A 66 -16.15 8.99 6.77
CA GLY A 66 -16.93 7.77 6.66
C GLY A 66 -16.39 6.73 5.67
N ALA A 67 -15.24 6.95 5.02
CA ALA A 67 -14.65 5.95 4.15
C ALA A 67 -14.27 4.67 4.92
N LYS A 68 -14.64 3.51 4.37
CA LYS A 68 -14.37 2.17 4.93
C LYS A 68 -13.36 1.37 4.11
N PHE A 69 -13.06 1.80 2.89
CA PHE A 69 -12.03 1.21 2.05
C PHE A 69 -11.29 2.30 1.25
N ALA A 70 -10.07 1.99 0.84
CA ALA A 70 -9.25 2.86 0.00
C ALA A 70 -8.58 2.04 -1.10
N VAL A 71 -8.80 2.41 -2.36
CA VAL A 71 -8.15 1.79 -3.53
C VAL A 71 -6.97 2.66 -3.93
N VAL A 72 -5.75 2.14 -3.79
CA VAL A 72 -4.51 2.92 -3.95
C VAL A 72 -3.83 2.57 -5.26
N LYS A 73 -3.50 3.58 -6.09
CA LYS A 73 -2.65 3.38 -7.26
C LYS A 73 -1.31 2.83 -6.82
N VAL A 74 -0.94 1.64 -7.29
CA VAL A 74 0.36 1.03 -6.97
C VAL A 74 1.35 1.14 -8.11
N SER A 75 0.86 1.13 -9.37
CA SER A 75 1.72 1.13 -10.55
C SER A 75 0.95 1.52 -11.81
N GLU A 76 1.72 1.75 -12.89
CA GLU A 76 1.26 2.03 -14.22
C GLU A 76 2.23 1.44 -15.25
N GLY A 77 1.72 0.86 -16.34
CA GLY A 77 2.53 0.18 -17.33
C GLY A 77 3.53 -0.78 -16.72
N THR A 78 4.76 -0.79 -17.18
CA THR A 78 5.83 -1.65 -16.64
C THR A 78 6.96 -0.90 -15.93
N SER A 79 6.83 0.43 -15.75
CA SER A 79 7.93 1.27 -15.25
C SER A 79 7.57 2.16 -14.07
N TYR A 80 6.35 2.67 -13.97
CA TYR A 80 5.96 3.58 -12.91
C TYR A 80 5.43 2.84 -11.66
N ARG A 81 5.85 3.31 -10.50
CA ARG A 81 5.31 2.96 -9.18
C ARG A 81 4.96 4.22 -8.40
N ASN A 82 3.77 4.27 -7.83
CA ASN A 82 3.36 5.38 -7.00
C ASN A 82 4.27 5.48 -5.75
N PRO A 83 5.04 6.55 -5.59
CA PRO A 83 5.98 6.70 -4.46
C PRO A 83 5.28 6.82 -3.11
N LYS A 84 4.01 7.23 -3.09
CA LYS A 84 3.20 7.40 -1.88
C LYS A 84 2.43 6.13 -1.48
N ALA A 85 2.30 5.13 -2.34
CA ALA A 85 1.38 4.01 -2.15
C ALA A 85 1.60 3.23 -0.85
N SER A 86 2.86 2.94 -0.49
CA SER A 86 3.15 2.23 0.77
C SER A 86 2.66 2.99 2.00
N SER A 87 2.81 4.32 2.00
CA SER A 87 2.35 5.20 3.10
C SER A 87 0.82 5.33 3.11
N GLN A 88 0.17 5.44 1.93
CA GLN A 88 -1.29 5.49 1.80
C GLN A 88 -1.93 4.17 2.27
N ILE A 89 -1.40 3.03 1.86
CA ILE A 89 -1.85 1.70 2.32
C ILE A 89 -1.69 1.56 3.84
N ALA A 90 -0.56 1.99 4.40
CA ALA A 90 -0.33 1.97 5.84
C ALA A 90 -1.29 2.92 6.57
N SER A 91 -1.59 4.10 6.01
CA SER A 91 -2.57 5.03 6.57
C SER A 91 -3.98 4.42 6.55
N ALA A 92 -4.42 3.83 5.43
CA ALA A 92 -5.71 3.15 5.36
C ALA A 92 -5.88 2.11 6.48
N ARG A 93 -4.85 1.29 6.72
CA ARG A 93 -4.87 0.31 7.81
C ARG A 93 -5.01 0.95 9.19
N ARG A 94 -4.21 1.98 9.49
CA ARG A 94 -4.30 2.68 10.78
C ARG A 94 -5.66 3.30 11.03
N GLN A 95 -6.38 3.65 9.96
CA GLN A 95 -7.72 4.23 10.01
C GLN A 95 -8.84 3.19 9.91
N ASN A 96 -8.53 1.89 10.04
CA ASN A 96 -9.49 0.79 9.90
C ASN A 96 -10.24 0.78 8.55
N MET A 97 -9.65 1.33 7.51
CA MET A 97 -10.11 1.17 6.13
C MET A 97 -9.49 -0.09 5.51
N MET A 98 -10.26 -0.82 4.69
CA MET A 98 -9.72 -1.93 3.90
C MET A 98 -8.85 -1.38 2.78
N PRO A 99 -7.52 -1.67 2.75
CA PRO A 99 -6.68 -1.24 1.64
C PRO A 99 -6.84 -2.19 0.45
N MET A 100 -7.01 -1.60 -0.72
CA MET A 100 -7.07 -2.25 -2.03
C MET A 100 -6.06 -1.57 -2.95
N ALA A 101 -5.80 -2.13 -4.13
CA ALA A 101 -4.89 -1.52 -5.09
C ALA A 101 -5.47 -1.45 -6.50
N TYR A 102 -4.96 -0.49 -7.29
CA TYR A 102 -5.15 -0.48 -8.72
C TYR A 102 -3.84 -0.26 -9.48
N HIS A 103 -3.84 -0.72 -10.72
CA HIS A 103 -2.80 -0.56 -11.72
C HIS A 103 -3.38 0.09 -12.96
N PHE A 104 -2.84 1.23 -13.36
CA PHE A 104 -3.23 1.90 -14.60
C PHE A 104 -2.64 1.15 -15.80
N ALA A 105 -3.53 0.65 -16.66
CA ALA A 105 -3.16 -0.18 -17.80
C ALA A 105 -2.73 0.67 -19.00
N THR A 106 -1.66 0.24 -19.68
CA THR A 106 -1.17 0.86 -20.91
C THR A 106 -1.09 -0.13 -22.08
N PHE A 107 -1.60 -1.34 -21.92
CA PHE A 107 -1.44 -2.45 -22.86
C PHE A 107 -2.42 -2.44 -24.03
N SER A 108 -3.40 -1.55 -24.08
CA SER A 108 -4.47 -1.49 -25.11
C SER A 108 -5.12 -2.86 -25.31
N VAL A 109 -4.90 -3.53 -26.46
CA VAL A 109 -5.45 -4.87 -26.76
C VAL A 109 -4.41 -5.98 -26.71
N ASN A 110 -3.17 -5.68 -26.34
CA ASN A 110 -2.07 -6.64 -26.38
C ASN A 110 -2.07 -7.53 -25.14
N SER A 111 -2.56 -8.76 -25.26
CA SER A 111 -2.62 -9.71 -24.15
C SER A 111 -1.22 -10.11 -23.60
N GLY A 112 -0.17 -10.05 -24.42
CA GLY A 112 1.20 -10.28 -23.96
C GLY A 112 1.71 -9.15 -23.07
N ALA A 113 1.44 -7.89 -23.45
CA ALA A 113 1.72 -6.71 -22.65
C ALA A 113 0.89 -6.72 -21.36
N ALA A 114 -0.41 -7.03 -21.44
CA ALA A 114 -1.29 -7.16 -20.29
C ALA A 114 -0.76 -8.13 -19.23
N LYS A 115 -0.20 -9.28 -19.65
CA LYS A 115 0.43 -10.23 -18.72
C LYS A 115 1.69 -9.67 -18.07
N ARG A 116 2.53 -8.92 -18.80
CA ARG A 116 3.74 -8.29 -18.24
C ARG A 116 3.38 -7.16 -17.26
N GLU A 117 2.37 -6.37 -17.59
CA GLU A 117 1.85 -5.32 -16.69
C GLU A 117 1.23 -5.94 -15.43
N ALA A 118 0.50 -7.05 -15.55
CA ALA A 118 -0.01 -7.77 -14.38
C ALA A 118 1.13 -8.26 -13.47
N ASP A 119 2.24 -8.82 -14.02
CA ASP A 119 3.40 -9.20 -13.22
C ASP A 119 4.03 -8.00 -12.50
N TYR A 120 4.09 -6.85 -13.17
CA TYR A 120 4.59 -5.61 -12.58
C TYR A 120 3.66 -5.06 -11.48
N ALA A 121 2.34 -5.09 -11.70
CA ALA A 121 1.32 -4.71 -10.74
C ALA A 121 1.38 -5.58 -9.47
N ILE A 122 1.46 -6.90 -9.63
CA ILE A 122 1.59 -7.87 -8.53
C ILE A 122 2.88 -7.61 -7.73
N ALA A 123 4.01 -7.42 -8.41
CA ALA A 123 5.28 -7.11 -7.77
C ALA A 123 5.24 -5.77 -7.03
N SER A 124 4.53 -4.77 -7.58
CA SER A 124 4.34 -3.46 -6.98
C SER A 124 3.45 -3.53 -5.74
N ALA A 125 2.29 -4.18 -5.82
CA ALA A 125 1.38 -4.39 -4.69
C ALA A 125 2.10 -5.07 -3.50
N ARG A 126 2.86 -6.14 -3.77
CA ARG A 126 3.69 -6.82 -2.75
C ARG A 126 4.75 -5.92 -2.14
N ALA A 127 5.44 -5.14 -2.96
CA ALA A 127 6.49 -4.23 -2.49
C ALA A 127 5.94 -3.10 -1.60
N MET A 128 4.68 -2.73 -1.82
CA MET A 128 3.97 -1.69 -1.06
C MET A 128 3.19 -2.24 0.14
N GLY A 129 3.29 -3.56 0.39
CA GLY A 129 2.73 -4.19 1.58
C GLY A 129 1.32 -4.73 1.40
N LEU A 130 0.76 -4.75 0.18
CA LEU A 130 -0.45 -5.51 -0.11
C LEU A 130 -0.11 -6.96 -0.48
N THR A 131 -0.71 -7.91 0.22
CA THR A 131 -0.45 -9.34 0.05
C THR A 131 -1.60 -10.05 -0.67
N PRO A 132 -1.40 -11.27 -1.20
CA PRO A 132 -2.47 -12.09 -1.74
C PRO A 132 -3.68 -12.16 -0.81
N GLY A 133 -4.88 -12.24 -1.39
CA GLY A 133 -6.16 -12.12 -0.69
C GLY A 133 -6.75 -10.69 -0.71
N SER A 134 -5.94 -9.66 -1.02
CA SER A 134 -6.41 -8.29 -1.30
C SER A 134 -6.96 -8.17 -2.72
N TYR A 135 -7.64 -7.04 -2.98
CA TYR A 135 -8.05 -6.67 -4.33
C TYR A 135 -6.91 -5.98 -5.09
N LEU A 136 -6.75 -6.33 -6.37
CA LEU A 136 -5.84 -5.67 -7.30
C LEU A 136 -6.57 -5.45 -8.63
N THR A 137 -6.87 -4.20 -8.92
CA THR A 137 -7.71 -3.76 -10.03
C THR A 137 -6.89 -3.50 -11.29
N CYS A 138 -7.39 -3.93 -12.45
CA CYS A 138 -7.01 -3.42 -13.76
C CYS A 138 -7.81 -2.13 -14.00
N ASP A 139 -7.14 -1.01 -13.99
CA ASP A 139 -7.71 0.29 -14.35
C ASP A 139 -7.50 0.50 -15.85
N TYR A 140 -8.60 0.38 -16.64
CA TYR A 140 -8.56 0.39 -18.09
C TYR A 140 -9.33 1.59 -18.64
N GLU A 141 -8.62 2.65 -18.89
CA GLU A 141 -9.17 3.89 -19.45
C GLU A 141 -8.24 4.48 -20.52
N SER A 142 -8.70 5.49 -21.26
CA SER A 142 -7.88 6.17 -22.26
C SER A 142 -6.85 7.05 -21.56
N GLY A 143 -5.63 7.03 -22.04
CA GLY A 143 -4.53 7.87 -21.51
C GLY A 143 -3.22 7.10 -21.41
N ASP A 144 -2.13 7.81 -21.26
CA ASP A 144 -0.76 7.30 -21.03
C ASP A 144 -0.35 6.17 -21.98
N GLY A 145 -0.80 6.26 -23.25
CA GLY A 145 -0.55 5.27 -24.30
C GLY A 145 -1.58 4.14 -24.38
N ASN A 146 -2.55 4.08 -23.49
CA ASN A 146 -3.65 3.13 -23.60
C ASN A 146 -4.72 3.60 -24.59
N ASN A 147 -4.93 2.84 -25.67
CA ASN A 147 -5.99 3.09 -26.64
C ASN A 147 -7.15 2.14 -26.42
N VAL A 148 -8.30 2.69 -26.00
CA VAL A 148 -9.52 1.93 -25.72
C VAL A 148 -10.33 1.58 -26.99
N ASN A 149 -10.01 2.19 -28.14
CA ASN A 149 -10.80 2.09 -29.38
C ASN A 149 -10.28 1.00 -30.35
N MET A 150 -9.76 -0.10 -29.84
CA MET A 150 -9.12 -1.16 -30.64
C MET A 150 -9.95 -2.45 -30.76
N GLY A 151 -11.26 -2.37 -30.51
CA GLY A 151 -12.21 -3.47 -30.67
C GLY A 151 -12.53 -4.21 -29.38
N LYS A 152 -13.84 -4.32 -29.12
CA LYS A 152 -14.40 -4.85 -27.85
C LYS A 152 -13.88 -6.22 -27.44
N GLY A 153 -13.78 -7.15 -28.40
CA GLY A 153 -13.34 -8.52 -28.13
C GLY A 153 -11.85 -8.59 -27.79
N ALA A 154 -11.01 -7.92 -28.56
CA ALA A 154 -9.57 -7.86 -28.32
C ALA A 154 -9.25 -7.19 -26.98
N THR A 155 -9.93 -6.09 -26.67
CA THR A 155 -9.85 -5.40 -25.38
C THR A 155 -10.20 -6.34 -24.21
N ALA A 156 -11.34 -7.02 -24.27
CA ALA A 156 -11.75 -7.97 -23.23
C ALA A 156 -10.74 -9.11 -23.04
N ASN A 157 -10.19 -9.64 -24.14
CA ASN A 157 -9.18 -10.70 -24.07
C ASN A 157 -7.90 -10.26 -23.35
N ALA A 158 -7.43 -9.03 -23.60
CA ALA A 158 -6.26 -8.47 -22.93
C ALA A 158 -6.54 -8.23 -21.43
N ILE A 159 -7.69 -7.64 -21.08
CA ILE A 159 -8.12 -7.42 -19.69
C ILE A 159 -8.24 -8.77 -18.96
N ILE A 160 -8.89 -9.77 -19.56
CA ILE A 160 -9.02 -11.11 -18.98
C ILE A 160 -7.64 -11.77 -18.76
N ALA A 161 -6.69 -11.55 -19.68
CA ALA A 161 -5.32 -12.06 -19.52
C ALA A 161 -4.62 -11.42 -18.31
N PHE A 162 -4.77 -10.11 -18.10
CA PHE A 162 -4.30 -9.41 -16.89
C PHE A 162 -4.95 -9.99 -15.63
N MET A 163 -6.28 -10.03 -15.59
CA MET A 163 -7.04 -10.48 -14.41
C MET A 163 -6.76 -11.94 -14.05
N LYS A 164 -6.54 -12.83 -15.03
CA LYS A 164 -6.11 -14.23 -14.78
C LYS A 164 -4.76 -14.29 -14.07
N LYS A 165 -3.79 -13.47 -14.45
CA LYS A 165 -2.48 -13.39 -13.78
C LYS A 165 -2.62 -12.89 -12.34
N VAL A 166 -3.43 -11.85 -12.12
CA VAL A 166 -3.74 -11.31 -10.81
C VAL A 166 -4.37 -12.38 -9.91
N LYS A 167 -5.38 -13.12 -10.44
CA LYS A 167 -6.03 -14.23 -9.71
C LYS A 167 -5.07 -15.36 -9.41
N ALA A 168 -4.24 -15.77 -10.37
CA ALA A 168 -3.23 -16.82 -10.18
C ALA A 168 -2.19 -16.46 -9.12
N ALA A 169 -1.92 -15.18 -8.91
CA ALA A 169 -1.05 -14.68 -7.85
C ALA A 169 -1.74 -14.58 -6.47
N GLY A 170 -3.02 -15.00 -6.38
CA GLY A 170 -3.82 -15.03 -5.15
C GLY A 170 -4.54 -13.73 -4.83
N TYR A 171 -4.52 -12.72 -5.70
CA TYR A 171 -5.29 -11.49 -5.53
C TYR A 171 -6.71 -11.65 -6.09
N LYS A 172 -7.62 -10.79 -5.64
CA LYS A 172 -8.98 -10.66 -6.16
C LYS A 172 -9.01 -9.62 -7.25
N PRO A 173 -9.14 -10.01 -8.54
CA PRO A 173 -9.10 -9.07 -9.64
C PRO A 173 -10.40 -8.27 -9.75
N LEU A 174 -10.30 -6.96 -10.00
CA LEU A 174 -11.38 -6.12 -10.48
C LEU A 174 -10.99 -5.48 -11.82
N LEU A 175 -11.98 -5.04 -12.57
CA LEU A 175 -11.85 -4.16 -13.73
C LEU A 175 -12.47 -2.81 -13.40
N TYR A 176 -11.66 -1.74 -13.43
CA TYR A 176 -12.17 -0.37 -13.42
C TYR A 176 -12.19 0.18 -14.84
N ALA A 177 -13.29 0.84 -15.18
CA ALA A 177 -13.44 1.70 -16.35
C ALA A 177 -14.68 2.58 -16.18
N SER A 178 -14.78 3.65 -16.98
CA SER A 178 -16.02 4.42 -17.07
C SER A 178 -17.16 3.57 -17.65
N SER A 179 -18.39 3.92 -17.30
CA SER A 179 -19.60 3.23 -17.83
C SER A 179 -19.66 3.30 -19.35
N SER A 180 -19.18 4.38 -19.97
CA SER A 180 -19.10 4.53 -21.43
C SER A 180 -18.09 3.58 -22.06
N VAL A 181 -16.88 3.45 -21.48
CA VAL A 181 -15.84 2.53 -21.97
C VAL A 181 -16.31 1.09 -21.83
N LEU A 182 -16.92 0.72 -20.72
CA LEU A 182 -17.49 -0.62 -20.51
C LEU A 182 -18.56 -0.98 -21.54
N ARG A 183 -19.42 -0.03 -21.92
CA ARG A 183 -20.50 -0.25 -22.91
C ARG A 183 -19.98 -0.26 -24.34
N ASN A 184 -19.05 0.64 -24.66
CA ASN A 184 -18.71 0.96 -26.05
C ASN A 184 -17.39 0.33 -26.51
N ASN A 185 -16.44 0.03 -25.61
CA ASN A 185 -15.09 -0.34 -25.99
C ASN A 185 -14.65 -1.74 -25.46
N ILE A 186 -15.42 -2.33 -24.55
CA ILE A 186 -15.12 -3.63 -23.95
C ILE A 186 -16.26 -4.61 -24.21
N ASN A 187 -15.97 -5.86 -24.55
CA ASN A 187 -16.93 -6.94 -24.40
C ASN A 187 -17.05 -7.31 -22.90
N THR A 188 -17.80 -6.46 -22.18
CA THR A 188 -17.99 -6.53 -20.74
C THR A 188 -18.62 -7.86 -20.31
N ASN A 189 -19.52 -8.43 -21.13
CA ASN A 189 -20.10 -9.74 -20.85
C ASN A 189 -19.04 -10.84 -20.79
N ALA A 190 -18.04 -10.82 -21.68
CA ALA A 190 -16.95 -11.79 -21.62
C ALA A 190 -16.12 -11.64 -20.34
N VAL A 191 -15.86 -10.41 -19.89
CA VAL A 191 -15.15 -10.16 -18.62
C VAL A 191 -15.96 -10.66 -17.42
N VAL A 192 -17.24 -10.31 -17.34
CA VAL A 192 -18.12 -10.70 -16.21
C VAL A 192 -18.38 -12.20 -16.18
N ASN A 193 -18.43 -12.87 -17.34
CA ASN A 193 -18.53 -14.33 -17.40
C ASN A 193 -17.25 -15.01 -16.87
N ALA A 194 -16.07 -14.45 -17.14
CA ALA A 194 -14.80 -14.96 -16.63
C ALA A 194 -14.57 -14.61 -15.15
N PHE A 195 -15.06 -13.46 -14.71
CA PHE A 195 -14.91 -12.90 -13.36
C PHE A 195 -16.22 -12.27 -12.90
N PRO A 196 -17.17 -13.04 -12.35
CA PRO A 196 -18.42 -12.51 -11.83
C PRO A 196 -18.19 -11.46 -10.75
N ASN A 197 -19.05 -10.42 -10.72
CA ASN A 197 -19.01 -9.35 -9.71
C ASN A 197 -17.63 -8.69 -9.59
N SER A 198 -16.99 -8.37 -10.71
CA SER A 198 -15.63 -7.82 -10.74
C SER A 198 -15.54 -6.41 -11.31
N LEU A 199 -16.67 -5.74 -11.57
CA LEU A 199 -16.63 -4.39 -12.12
C LEU A 199 -16.58 -3.33 -11.02
N TRP A 200 -15.66 -2.41 -11.18
CA TRP A 200 -15.63 -1.11 -10.53
C TRP A 200 -15.90 -0.04 -11.59
N VAL A 201 -17.04 0.61 -11.53
CA VAL A 201 -17.57 1.43 -12.61
C VAL A 201 -17.57 2.90 -12.24
N ALA A 202 -16.97 3.76 -13.06
CA ALA A 202 -17.10 5.21 -12.94
C ALA A 202 -18.31 5.70 -13.72
N SER A 203 -19.19 6.42 -13.03
CA SER A 203 -20.36 7.09 -13.62
C SER A 203 -20.83 8.20 -12.68
N TYR A 204 -20.71 9.44 -13.09
CA TYR A 204 -21.03 10.61 -12.26
C TYR A 204 -22.33 11.25 -12.70
N ALA A 205 -23.12 11.73 -11.76
CA ALA A 205 -24.33 12.51 -12.02
C ALA A 205 -23.97 13.88 -12.61
N ILE A 206 -22.93 14.50 -12.06
CA ILE A 206 -22.35 15.78 -12.48
C ILE A 206 -20.83 15.73 -12.27
N SER A 207 -20.09 16.61 -12.90
CA SER A 207 -18.69 16.85 -12.57
C SER A 207 -18.56 17.65 -11.28
N GLY A 208 -17.53 17.37 -10.47
CA GLY A 208 -17.22 18.09 -9.26
C GLY A 208 -17.84 17.49 -7.99
N ARG A 209 -18.11 18.35 -6.98
CA ARG A 209 -18.46 17.88 -5.65
C ARG A 209 -19.79 17.14 -5.59
N ILE A 210 -19.74 15.91 -5.12
CA ILE A 210 -20.90 15.10 -4.71
C ILE A 210 -20.64 14.54 -3.31
N ASP A 211 -21.56 14.78 -2.38
CA ASP A 211 -21.41 14.38 -0.99
C ASP A 211 -21.88 12.94 -0.72
N ASN A 212 -22.92 12.51 -1.42
CA ASN A 212 -23.53 11.19 -1.28
C ASN A 212 -23.95 10.62 -2.65
N PRO A 213 -23.84 9.30 -2.87
CA PRO A 213 -24.25 8.67 -4.11
C PRO A 213 -25.76 8.79 -4.32
N ASN A 214 -26.18 9.27 -5.50
CA ASN A 214 -27.58 9.28 -5.92
C ASN A 214 -27.83 8.10 -6.87
N PHE A 215 -28.54 7.09 -6.38
CA PHE A 215 -28.79 5.83 -7.11
C PHE A 215 -29.64 5.99 -8.37
N ASN A 216 -30.30 7.13 -8.60
CA ASN A 216 -30.93 7.42 -9.88
C ASN A 216 -29.92 7.49 -11.05
N TYR A 217 -28.62 7.74 -10.74
CA TYR A 217 -27.52 7.76 -11.71
C TYR A 217 -26.65 6.50 -11.66
N PHE A 218 -27.10 5.46 -10.95
CA PHE A 218 -26.39 4.20 -10.88
C PHE A 218 -26.26 3.58 -12.30
N PRO A 219 -25.04 3.15 -12.72
CA PRO A 219 -24.80 2.76 -14.12
C PRO A 219 -25.43 1.44 -14.56
N SER A 220 -26.28 0.85 -13.80
CA SER A 220 -27.07 -0.38 -14.06
C SER A 220 -26.47 -1.31 -15.13
N MET A 221 -25.54 -2.17 -14.75
CA MET A 221 -25.02 -3.26 -15.58
C MET A 221 -24.68 -4.48 -14.72
N LYS A 222 -24.62 -5.66 -15.35
CA LYS A 222 -24.29 -6.91 -14.66
C LYS A 222 -22.86 -6.88 -14.14
N GLY A 223 -22.64 -7.33 -12.89
CA GLY A 223 -21.31 -7.58 -12.36
C GLY A 223 -20.64 -6.43 -11.62
N ILE A 224 -21.38 -5.36 -11.31
CA ILE A 224 -20.83 -4.23 -10.53
C ILE A 224 -20.63 -4.65 -9.07
N SER A 225 -19.43 -4.43 -8.55
CA SER A 225 -19.09 -4.55 -7.13
C SER A 225 -18.88 -3.19 -6.48
N ILE A 226 -18.33 -2.23 -7.22
CA ILE A 226 -18.02 -0.87 -6.74
C ILE A 226 -18.47 0.13 -7.79
N TRP A 227 -19.05 1.23 -7.33
CA TRP A 227 -19.41 2.39 -8.15
C TRP A 227 -18.62 3.60 -7.67
N GLN A 228 -17.81 4.19 -8.54
CA GLN A 228 -17.19 5.50 -8.36
C GLN A 228 -18.20 6.53 -8.85
N PHE A 229 -18.76 7.33 -7.94
CA PHE A 229 -19.89 8.22 -8.20
C PHE A 229 -19.50 9.69 -8.29
N THR A 230 -18.24 10.03 -8.03
CA THR A 230 -17.71 11.41 -8.09
C THR A 230 -16.19 11.43 -8.17
N ASP A 231 -15.67 12.48 -8.80
CA ASP A 231 -14.25 12.86 -8.81
C ASP A 231 -13.87 13.83 -7.67
N ASN A 232 -14.87 14.28 -6.87
CA ASN A 232 -14.62 15.20 -5.75
C ASN A 232 -15.60 14.93 -4.59
N TRP A 233 -15.33 13.87 -3.85
CA TRP A 233 -16.17 13.46 -2.72
C TRP A 233 -16.09 14.46 -1.58
N ARG A 234 -17.26 15.08 -1.26
CA ARG A 234 -17.43 16.03 -0.14
C ARG A 234 -16.49 17.24 -0.20
N GLY A 235 -15.93 17.55 -1.36
CA GLY A 235 -14.95 18.62 -1.50
C GLY A 235 -13.57 18.29 -0.94
N LEU A 236 -13.26 17.00 -0.72
CA LEU A 236 -11.99 16.53 -0.14
C LEU A 236 -10.90 16.31 -1.20
N ASN A 237 -11.14 16.69 -2.46
CA ASN A 237 -10.23 16.51 -3.59
C ASN A 237 -9.77 15.05 -3.74
N VAL A 238 -10.75 14.15 -3.68
CA VAL A 238 -10.57 12.70 -3.78
C VAL A 238 -11.79 12.06 -4.42
N ASP A 239 -11.59 11.02 -5.19
CA ASP A 239 -12.66 10.26 -5.84
C ASP A 239 -13.45 9.47 -4.80
N GLY A 240 -14.78 9.53 -4.94
CA GLY A 240 -15.73 8.90 -4.02
C GLY A 240 -16.35 7.65 -4.59
N ASN A 241 -16.36 6.60 -3.79
CA ASN A 241 -16.82 5.28 -4.16
C ASN A 241 -17.88 4.75 -3.19
N ILE A 242 -18.73 3.84 -3.68
CA ILE A 242 -19.60 3.02 -2.87
C ILE A 242 -19.54 1.57 -3.36
N ASN A 243 -19.32 0.61 -2.45
CA ASN A 243 -19.44 -0.80 -2.81
C ASN A 243 -20.90 -1.22 -2.79
N VAL A 244 -21.36 -1.89 -3.83
CA VAL A 244 -22.72 -2.42 -3.91
C VAL A 244 -22.86 -3.85 -3.39
N LEU A 245 -21.74 -4.55 -3.34
CA LEU A 245 -21.60 -5.88 -2.74
C LEU A 245 -20.63 -5.84 -1.56
N PRO A 246 -20.74 -6.74 -0.58
CA PRO A 246 -19.73 -6.83 0.47
C PRO A 246 -18.33 -7.08 -0.09
N LEU A 247 -17.32 -6.40 0.46
CA LEU A 247 -15.93 -6.64 0.12
C LEU A 247 -15.29 -7.49 1.20
N HIS A 248 -14.53 -8.49 0.79
CA HIS A 248 -13.82 -9.39 1.71
C HIS A 248 -12.36 -9.54 1.27
N ALA A 249 -11.44 -9.31 2.18
CA ALA A 249 -10.03 -9.63 2.00
C ALA A 249 -9.66 -10.79 2.92
N SER A 250 -8.68 -11.61 2.56
CA SER A 250 -8.19 -12.65 3.47
C SER A 250 -7.40 -12.04 4.63
N ALA A 251 -7.48 -12.61 5.83
CA ALA A 251 -6.78 -12.09 7.02
C ALA A 251 -5.27 -11.91 6.81
N GLY A 252 -4.62 -12.79 6.03
CA GLY A 252 -3.22 -12.64 5.63
C GLY A 252 -2.94 -11.48 4.67
N ALA A 253 -3.97 -11.00 3.96
CA ALA A 253 -3.85 -9.91 2.99
C ALA A 253 -3.64 -8.53 3.63
N VAL A 254 -4.02 -8.39 4.87
CA VAL A 254 -4.01 -7.13 5.62
C VAL A 254 -2.91 -7.06 6.68
N SER A 255 -2.17 -8.15 6.85
CA SER A 255 -1.07 -8.26 7.81
C SER A 255 0.28 -7.99 7.13
N GLN A 256 0.97 -7.02 7.65
CA GLN A 256 2.37 -6.64 7.46
C GLN A 256 2.69 -5.64 6.34
N ALA A 257 2.92 -4.39 6.76
CA ALA A 257 3.96 -3.59 6.13
C ALA A 257 5.27 -4.43 6.10
N PRO A 258 6.07 -4.39 5.00
CA PRO A 258 7.33 -5.12 4.97
C PRO A 258 8.11 -4.74 6.23
N LYS A 259 8.45 -5.71 7.07
CA LYS A 259 9.28 -5.48 8.26
C LYS A 259 10.50 -4.71 7.78
N LYS A 260 10.61 -3.44 8.18
CA LYS A 260 11.86 -2.69 8.05
C LYS A 260 12.89 -3.52 8.78
N ILE A 261 13.74 -4.22 8.05
CA ILE A 261 14.84 -4.96 8.65
C ILE A 261 15.72 -3.90 9.28
N LYS A 262 15.64 -3.77 10.62
CA LYS A 262 16.50 -2.84 11.36
C LYS A 262 17.95 -3.17 10.99
N GLY A 263 18.65 -2.20 10.47
CA GLY A 263 20.06 -2.35 10.16
C GLY A 263 20.87 -2.34 11.47
N LYS A 264 21.93 -3.14 11.53
CA LYS A 264 22.92 -3.09 12.61
C LYS A 264 24.15 -2.35 12.08
N ALA A 265 24.53 -1.25 12.72
CA ALA A 265 25.79 -0.56 12.42
C ALA A 265 26.97 -1.46 12.79
N ARG A 266 27.99 -1.51 11.92
CA ARG A 266 29.22 -2.28 12.12
C ARG A 266 30.39 -1.48 11.56
N LEU A 267 31.56 -1.62 12.16
CA LEU A 267 32.80 -1.03 11.69
C LEU A 267 33.54 -1.97 10.75
N LEU A 268 34.17 -1.40 9.73
CA LEU A 268 35.04 -2.14 8.83
C LEU A 268 36.44 -2.28 9.41
N LYS A 269 36.95 -3.49 9.56
CA LYS A 269 38.33 -3.75 9.95
C LYS A 269 39.31 -3.69 8.79
N HIS A 270 38.80 -3.82 7.54
CA HIS A 270 39.57 -3.71 6.31
C HIS A 270 38.80 -2.88 5.27
N LYS A 271 39.51 -2.37 4.25
CA LYS A 271 38.89 -1.82 3.04
C LYS A 271 37.96 -2.88 2.42
N ALA A 272 36.71 -2.52 2.12
CA ALA A 272 35.69 -3.47 1.67
C ALA A 272 35.19 -3.12 0.28
N ALA A 273 35.35 -4.04 -0.66
CA ALA A 273 34.71 -3.98 -1.96
C ALA A 273 33.20 -4.31 -1.83
N ILE A 274 32.40 -3.74 -2.73
CA ILE A 274 30.95 -3.95 -2.79
C ILE A 274 30.63 -4.95 -3.90
N TYR A 275 29.79 -5.93 -3.57
CA TYR A 275 29.37 -7.02 -4.44
C TYR A 275 27.86 -6.97 -4.69
N ASN A 276 27.39 -7.52 -5.80
CA ASN A 276 25.97 -7.71 -6.08
C ASN A 276 25.44 -9.00 -5.41
N LYS A 277 24.14 -9.30 -5.57
CA LYS A 277 23.47 -10.49 -5.00
C LYS A 277 24.02 -11.83 -5.51
N HIS A 278 24.79 -11.80 -6.60
CA HIS A 278 25.45 -12.97 -7.21
C HIS A 278 26.94 -13.06 -6.85
N GLY A 279 27.44 -12.22 -5.95
CA GLY A 279 28.85 -12.22 -5.53
C GLY A 279 29.83 -11.63 -6.55
N LYS A 280 29.34 -11.02 -7.64
CA LYS A 280 30.19 -10.30 -8.61
C LYS A 280 30.53 -8.92 -8.04
N HIS A 281 31.77 -8.49 -8.25
CA HIS A 281 32.25 -7.16 -7.87
C HIS A 281 31.44 -6.08 -8.60
N THR A 282 31.11 -4.99 -7.90
CA THR A 282 30.43 -3.87 -8.51
C THR A 282 31.41 -2.72 -8.77
N HIS A 283 31.04 -1.81 -9.68
CA HIS A 283 31.84 -0.60 -9.96
C HIS A 283 31.77 0.48 -8.86
N HIS A 284 31.07 0.19 -7.73
CA HIS A 284 31.03 1.13 -6.61
C HIS A 284 32.38 1.26 -5.94
N LYS A 285 32.74 2.50 -5.56
CA LYS A 285 33.94 2.78 -4.77
C LYS A 285 33.97 1.92 -3.50
N ALA A 286 35.09 1.28 -3.23
CA ALA A 286 35.26 0.47 -2.03
C ALA A 286 35.15 1.32 -0.75
N LEU A 287 34.58 0.76 0.28
CA LEU A 287 34.44 1.40 1.58
C LEU A 287 35.79 1.40 2.31
N LYS A 288 36.10 2.50 2.99
CA LYS A 288 37.39 2.67 3.71
C LYS A 288 37.41 1.80 4.98
N LYS A 289 38.61 1.39 5.42
CA LYS A 289 38.85 0.83 6.76
C LYS A 289 38.30 1.78 7.84
N HIS A 290 37.77 1.24 8.91
CA HIS A 290 37.09 1.97 10.01
C HIS A 290 35.82 2.75 9.65
N ALA A 291 35.35 2.70 8.40
CA ALA A 291 34.04 3.26 8.05
C ALA A 291 32.92 2.46 8.76
N SER A 292 31.93 3.18 9.30
CA SER A 292 30.70 2.57 9.78
C SER A 292 29.79 2.21 8.62
N VAL A 293 29.22 1.01 8.63
CA VAL A 293 28.30 0.53 7.61
C VAL A 293 27.11 -0.16 8.25
N THR A 294 25.90 0.16 7.79
CA THR A 294 24.68 -0.49 8.24
C THR A 294 24.50 -1.81 7.51
N THR A 295 24.43 -2.91 8.23
CA THR A 295 24.17 -4.26 7.71
C THR A 295 22.73 -4.67 7.97
N TYR A 296 22.09 -5.35 7.01
CA TYR A 296 20.68 -5.71 7.06
C TYR A 296 20.49 -7.23 7.02
N GLY A 297 19.80 -7.76 8.01
CA GLY A 297 19.42 -9.16 8.10
C GLY A 297 20.59 -10.10 8.45
N LYS A 298 20.38 -11.41 8.24
CA LYS A 298 21.36 -12.45 8.50
C LYS A 298 22.46 -12.50 7.43
N LYS A 299 23.59 -13.12 7.74
CA LYS A 299 24.66 -13.43 6.76
C LYS A 299 24.09 -14.30 5.64
N LYS A 300 24.44 -13.98 4.38
CA LYS A 300 24.10 -14.76 3.20
C LYS A 300 25.38 -15.43 2.67
N THR A 301 25.31 -16.73 2.37
CA THR A 301 26.41 -17.44 1.70
C THR A 301 26.23 -17.27 0.20
N ILE A 302 27.30 -16.84 -0.50
CA ILE A 302 27.36 -16.69 -1.96
C ILE A 302 28.70 -17.30 -2.40
N HIS A 303 28.66 -18.34 -3.22
CA HIS A 303 29.84 -19.09 -3.66
C HIS A 303 30.81 -19.46 -2.51
N GLY A 304 30.25 -20.06 -1.45
CA GLY A 304 31.00 -20.49 -0.26
C GLY A 304 31.47 -19.39 0.69
N LYS A 305 31.32 -18.12 0.36
CA LYS A 305 31.73 -16.97 1.19
C LYS A 305 30.52 -16.31 1.85
N LYS A 306 30.68 -15.83 3.08
CA LYS A 306 29.62 -15.17 3.85
C LYS A 306 29.63 -13.66 3.61
N TYR A 307 28.45 -13.09 3.35
CA TYR A 307 28.25 -11.67 3.06
C TYR A 307 27.14 -11.07 3.94
N TYR A 308 27.24 -9.76 4.21
CA TYR A 308 26.16 -8.96 4.73
C TYR A 308 25.59 -8.04 3.64
N ARG A 309 24.27 -7.91 3.60
CA ARG A 309 23.61 -6.90 2.78
C ARG A 309 23.78 -5.52 3.42
N ILE A 310 24.19 -4.52 2.65
CA ILE A 310 24.35 -3.12 3.06
C ILE A 310 23.45 -2.16 2.28
N GLY A 311 22.64 -2.66 1.36
CA GLY A 311 21.69 -1.90 0.54
C GLY A 311 20.99 -2.76 -0.50
N LYS A 312 20.18 -2.14 -1.36
CA LYS A 312 19.54 -2.83 -2.49
C LYS A 312 20.63 -3.38 -3.43
N ASN A 313 20.70 -4.70 -3.57
CA ASN A 313 21.72 -5.41 -4.38
C ASN A 313 23.19 -5.04 -4.05
N LYS A 314 23.47 -4.60 -2.80
CA LYS A 314 24.82 -4.25 -2.33
C LYS A 314 25.20 -5.11 -1.15
N TYR A 315 26.33 -5.80 -1.24
CA TYR A 315 26.83 -6.77 -0.26
C TYR A 315 28.31 -6.53 0.01
N ILE A 316 28.75 -6.80 1.23
CA ILE A 316 30.16 -6.82 1.60
C ILE A 316 30.49 -8.16 2.25
N LYS A 317 31.75 -8.62 2.11
CA LYS A 317 32.20 -9.86 2.79
C LYS A 317 32.11 -9.67 4.33
N ALA A 318 31.51 -10.64 4.99
CA ALA A 318 31.38 -10.60 6.46
C ALA A 318 32.74 -10.56 7.16
N ALA A 319 33.78 -11.12 6.56
CA ALA A 319 35.14 -11.08 7.04
C ALA A 319 35.74 -9.67 7.17
N ASN A 320 35.18 -8.67 6.47
CA ASN A 320 35.66 -7.28 6.54
C ASN A 320 35.06 -6.48 7.71
N LEU A 321 34.24 -7.10 8.56
CA LEU A 321 33.56 -6.45 9.68
C LEU A 321 34.11 -6.95 11.02
N TYR A 322 34.06 -6.07 12.01
CA TYR A 322 34.27 -6.46 13.42
C TYR A 322 33.07 -7.25 13.96
#